data_ab91e2470c4fe9671a1e0941ece88237
#
_entry.id   ab91e2470c4fe9671a1e0941ece88237
#
_cell.length_a   1.000
_cell.length_b   1.000
_cell.length_c   1.000
_cell.angle_alpha   90.00
_cell.angle_beta   90.00
_cell.angle_gamma   90.00
#
_symmetry.space_group_name_H-M   'P 1'
#
loop_
_entity.id
_entity.type
_entity.pdbx_description
1 polymer ?
#
loop_
_entity_poly.entity_id
_entity_poly.type
_entity_poly.pdbx_seq_one_letter_code
_entity_poly.pdbx_strand_id
1 'polypeptide(L)'
;MTTTKELFWYNLLWLFDFSYKDIFSLYKKAKSKGFNIEDILNLDFLNEKDYQKLKEENIQIVSYEHELYRQRLLKFMKYPPILFCKGNLNLLKSKSVAIIGSRNASNRGIEIAKKIAYEVSKRGINVVSGYAKGIDKTAHFESLLNNGTTTIVLSEGILKFSEDKIKEFLKKDKILIISQFNPQISWSAQNAFIRNELICALSDAVIVIESGAEKERRNGKLKFSGTYDSAKKCIKMGIPLFVIDPKIFENPPLGNISLIREKNVTAIKPDDIDIILRRIYAKNII
;
A
#
# COMPACT_ATOMS: atom_id res chain seq x y z
N MET A 1 -0.57 17.95 22.68
CA MET A 1 -1.39 16.77 22.98
C MET A 1 -1.11 15.56 22.05
N THR A 2 -0.77 15.78 20.79
CA THR A 2 -0.47 14.69 19.82
C THR A 2 0.74 13.82 20.22
N THR A 3 1.75 14.42 20.82
CA THR A 3 3.04 13.77 21.12
C THR A 3 2.93 12.60 22.11
N THR A 4 2.11 12.74 23.15
CA THR A 4 1.90 11.68 24.16
C THR A 4 1.16 10.46 23.59
N LYS A 5 0.19 10.69 22.73
CA LYS A 5 -0.61 9.61 22.12
C LYS A 5 0.19 8.78 21.10
N GLU A 6 1.00 9.44 20.28
CA GLU A 6 1.89 8.75 19.35
C GLU A 6 2.95 7.92 20.08
N LEU A 7 3.54 8.46 21.16
CA LEU A 7 4.51 7.73 22.00
C LEU A 7 3.86 6.51 22.65
N PHE A 8 2.63 6.61 23.13
CA PHE A 8 1.88 5.48 23.67
C PHE A 8 1.75 4.35 22.63
N TRP A 9 1.30 4.67 21.41
CA TRP A 9 1.15 3.69 20.34
C TRP A 9 2.49 3.10 19.91
N TYR A 10 3.55 3.89 19.92
CA TYR A 10 4.90 3.41 19.64
C TYR A 10 5.38 2.41 20.69
N ASN A 11 5.20 2.73 21.97
CA ASN A 11 5.56 1.83 23.07
C ASN A 11 4.72 0.54 23.06
N LEU A 12 3.45 0.64 22.69
CA LEU A 12 2.58 -0.53 22.53
C LEU A 12 3.07 -1.48 21.43
N LEU A 13 3.54 -0.93 20.30
CA LEU A 13 4.15 -1.74 19.23
C LEU A 13 5.36 -2.53 19.73
N TRP A 14 6.23 -1.90 20.51
CA TRP A 14 7.40 -2.55 21.09
C TRP A 14 7.03 -3.58 22.16
N LEU A 15 6.06 -3.28 23.01
CA LEU A 15 5.59 -4.20 24.03
C LEU A 15 5.09 -5.53 23.44
N PHE A 16 4.47 -5.49 22.29
CA PHE A 16 3.91 -6.65 21.58
C PHE A 16 4.78 -7.14 20.42
N ASP A 17 6.05 -6.74 20.36
CA ASP A 17 6.97 -7.09 19.25
C ASP A 17 6.32 -6.94 17.87
N PHE A 18 5.61 -5.83 17.64
CA PHE A 18 4.86 -5.52 16.42
C PHE A 18 3.80 -6.56 16.03
N SER A 19 3.29 -7.33 16.98
CA SER A 19 2.18 -8.26 16.78
C SER A 19 0.85 -7.52 16.62
N TYR A 20 0.48 -7.16 15.41
CA TYR A 20 -0.81 -6.49 15.15
C TYR A 20 -2.03 -7.32 15.54
N LYS A 21 -1.91 -8.66 15.58
CA LYS A 21 -2.95 -9.56 16.08
C LYS A 21 -3.26 -9.25 17.55
N ASP A 22 -2.25 -9.16 18.38
CA ASP A 22 -2.40 -8.99 19.82
C ASP A 22 -2.80 -7.56 20.16
N ILE A 23 -2.17 -6.58 19.53
CA ILE A 23 -2.51 -5.15 19.67
C ILE A 23 -3.97 -4.89 19.28
N PHE A 24 -4.41 -5.38 18.13
CA PHE A 24 -5.78 -5.16 17.66
C PHE A 24 -6.82 -5.91 18.49
N SER A 25 -6.48 -7.10 19.00
CA SER A 25 -7.34 -7.85 19.92
C SER A 25 -7.53 -7.10 21.23
N LEU A 26 -6.45 -6.54 21.79
CA LEU A 26 -6.50 -5.70 22.99
C LEU A 26 -7.33 -4.43 22.76
N TYR A 27 -7.08 -3.72 21.67
CA TYR A 27 -7.84 -2.53 21.28
C TYR A 27 -9.35 -2.80 21.18
N LYS A 28 -9.74 -3.88 20.48
CA LYS A 28 -11.17 -4.27 20.39
C LYS A 28 -11.78 -4.59 21.75
N LYS A 29 -11.06 -5.30 22.60
CA LYS A 29 -11.53 -5.66 23.96
C LYS A 29 -11.72 -4.42 24.83
N ALA A 30 -10.79 -3.46 24.78
CA ALA A 30 -10.93 -2.19 25.49
C ALA A 30 -12.18 -1.44 25.00
N LYS A 31 -12.29 -1.24 23.70
CA LYS A 31 -13.41 -0.51 23.08
C LYS A 31 -14.78 -1.15 23.35
N SER A 32 -14.87 -2.49 23.35
CA SER A 32 -16.14 -3.19 23.66
C SER A 32 -16.60 -3.02 25.11
N LYS A 33 -15.69 -2.66 26.03
CA LYS A 33 -15.97 -2.36 27.43
C LYS A 33 -16.12 -0.86 27.74
N GLY A 34 -16.07 -0.02 26.69
CA GLY A 34 -16.17 1.44 26.84
C GLY A 34 -14.90 2.13 27.33
N PHE A 35 -13.75 1.46 27.30
CA PHE A 35 -12.47 2.05 27.74
C PHE A 35 -11.62 2.47 26.53
N ASN A 36 -10.85 3.55 26.70
CA ASN A 36 -9.71 3.83 25.85
C ASN A 36 -8.55 2.91 26.27
N ILE A 37 -7.80 2.40 25.29
CA ILE A 37 -6.66 1.51 25.60
C ILE A 37 -5.57 2.23 26.41
N GLU A 38 -5.44 3.55 26.25
CA GLU A 38 -4.52 4.41 26.98
C GLU A 38 -4.84 4.49 28.47
N ASP A 39 -6.13 4.38 28.84
CA ASP A 39 -6.58 4.42 30.24
C ASP A 39 -6.27 3.08 30.98
N ILE A 40 -5.99 2.03 30.23
CA ILE A 40 -5.76 0.68 30.79
C ILE A 40 -4.26 0.40 30.99
N LEU A 41 -3.41 0.98 30.16
CA LEU A 41 -1.99 0.74 30.10
C LEU A 41 -1.21 2.05 30.34
N ASN A 42 -0.40 2.08 31.38
CA ASN A 42 0.58 3.15 31.56
C ASN A 42 1.91 2.70 30.90
N LEU A 43 2.26 3.29 29.75
CA LEU A 43 3.42 2.94 28.95
C LEU A 43 4.45 4.08 28.84
N ASP A 44 4.67 4.82 29.92
CA ASP A 44 5.45 6.07 29.90
C ASP A 44 6.96 5.91 29.59
N PHE A 45 7.51 4.70 29.48
CA PHE A 45 8.96 4.51 29.64
C PHE A 45 9.70 3.68 28.58
N LEU A 46 9.10 3.24 27.49
CA LEU A 46 9.77 2.36 26.53
C LEU A 46 10.19 3.12 25.26
N ASN A 47 11.50 3.02 24.92
CA ASN A 47 12.06 3.42 23.60
C ASN A 47 11.95 4.93 23.21
N GLU A 48 12.02 5.84 24.16
CA GLU A 48 11.96 7.29 23.89
C GLU A 48 13.03 7.76 22.86
N LYS A 49 14.25 7.22 22.95
CA LYS A 49 15.34 7.58 22.04
C LYS A 49 15.03 7.25 20.57
N ASP A 50 14.47 6.06 20.31
CA ASP A 50 14.09 5.66 18.96
C ASP A 50 12.86 6.44 18.47
N TYR A 51 11.95 6.78 19.36
CA TYR A 51 10.82 7.65 19.05
C TYR A 51 11.27 9.07 18.68
N GLN A 52 12.25 9.66 19.39
CA GLN A 52 12.82 10.95 19.04
C GLN A 52 13.41 10.95 17.62
N LYS A 53 14.08 9.87 17.22
CA LYS A 53 14.58 9.73 15.84
C LYS A 53 13.46 9.76 14.78
N LEU A 54 12.31 9.17 15.06
CA LEU A 54 11.14 9.27 14.16
C LEU A 54 10.69 10.72 14.01
N LYS A 55 10.66 11.49 15.11
CA LYS A 55 10.29 12.91 15.10
C LYS A 55 11.28 13.75 14.31
N GLU A 56 12.58 13.55 14.50
CA GLU A 56 13.65 14.24 13.77
C GLU A 56 13.52 14.02 12.26
N GLU A 57 13.08 12.82 11.85
CA GLU A 57 12.83 12.46 10.45
C GLU A 57 11.42 12.86 9.96
N ASN A 58 10.63 13.59 10.75
CA ASN A 58 9.25 13.96 10.46
C ASN A 58 8.35 12.76 10.14
N ILE A 59 8.54 11.65 10.86
CA ILE A 59 7.72 10.43 10.74
C ILE A 59 6.64 10.48 11.81
N GLN A 60 5.37 10.36 11.39
CA GLN A 60 4.20 10.35 12.25
C GLN A 60 3.67 8.92 12.42
N ILE A 61 3.09 8.65 13.58
CA ILE A 61 2.46 7.36 13.90
C ILE A 61 0.95 7.51 13.78
N VAL A 62 0.37 6.80 12.80
CA VAL A 62 -1.06 6.85 12.52
C VAL A 62 -1.72 5.57 13.05
N SER A 63 -2.34 5.67 14.22
CA SER A 63 -3.05 4.58 14.91
C SER A 63 -4.52 4.49 14.49
N TYR A 64 -5.24 3.50 15.03
CA TYR A 64 -6.67 3.27 14.74
C TYR A 64 -7.57 4.45 15.09
N GLU A 65 -7.16 5.29 16.01
CA GLU A 65 -7.91 6.45 16.54
C GLU A 65 -7.50 7.77 15.89
N HIS A 66 -6.49 7.73 15.03
CA HIS A 66 -6.06 8.92 14.30
C HIS A 66 -7.15 9.32 13.29
N GLU A 67 -7.49 10.59 13.22
CA GLU A 67 -8.55 11.10 12.32
C GLU A 67 -8.35 10.76 10.84
N LEU A 68 -7.10 10.71 10.40
CA LEU A 68 -6.73 10.34 9.02
C LEU A 68 -6.58 8.82 8.81
N TYR A 69 -6.72 7.99 9.86
CA TYR A 69 -6.65 6.55 9.68
C TYR A 69 -7.75 6.05 8.74
N ARG A 70 -7.33 5.33 7.70
CA ARG A 70 -8.29 4.88 6.70
C ARG A 70 -9.17 3.74 7.24
N GLN A 71 -10.43 4.02 7.53
CA GLN A 71 -11.37 3.05 8.11
C GLN A 71 -11.51 1.75 7.30
N ARG A 72 -11.21 1.80 6.01
CA ARG A 72 -11.15 0.60 5.15
C ARG A 72 -10.15 -0.45 5.65
N LEU A 73 -9.05 -0.05 6.29
CA LEU A 73 -8.08 -0.99 6.85
C LEU A 73 -8.74 -1.87 7.93
N LEU A 74 -9.60 -1.28 8.77
CA LEU A 74 -10.38 -2.02 9.78
C LEU A 74 -11.39 -2.99 9.14
N LYS A 75 -11.89 -2.67 7.95
CA LYS A 75 -12.87 -3.49 7.23
C LYS A 75 -12.22 -4.65 6.47
N PHE A 76 -11.10 -4.39 5.80
CA PHE A 76 -10.52 -5.34 4.85
C PHE A 76 -9.37 -6.17 5.41
N MET A 77 -8.66 -5.66 6.41
CA MET A 77 -7.54 -6.37 7.02
C MET A 77 -7.97 -7.05 8.32
N LYS A 78 -7.59 -8.31 8.46
CA LYS A 78 -7.88 -9.07 9.69
C LYS A 78 -7.19 -8.46 10.91
N TYR A 79 -5.99 -7.99 10.72
CA TYR A 79 -5.16 -7.33 11.71
C TYR A 79 -4.61 -6.03 11.10
N PRO A 80 -5.43 -4.95 11.10
CA PRO A 80 -5.02 -3.69 10.51
C PRO A 80 -3.82 -3.10 11.25
N PRO A 81 -2.80 -2.62 10.54
CA PRO A 81 -1.58 -2.13 11.15
C PRO A 81 -1.71 -0.71 11.69
N ILE A 82 -0.89 -0.37 12.68
CA ILE A 82 -0.50 1.00 12.98
C ILE A 82 0.55 1.41 11.94
N LEU A 83 0.46 2.62 11.42
CA LEU A 83 1.26 3.04 10.27
C LEU A 83 2.32 4.07 10.69
N PHE A 84 3.55 3.86 10.23
CA PHE A 84 4.59 4.89 10.22
C PHE A 84 4.51 5.64 8.90
N CYS A 85 4.30 6.95 8.96
CA CYS A 85 3.98 7.79 7.82
C CYS A 85 4.93 8.98 7.70
N LYS A 86 5.39 9.29 6.47
CA LYS A 86 6.18 10.49 6.17
C LYS A 86 5.62 11.18 4.93
N GLY A 87 5.43 12.49 4.97
CA GLY A 87 4.89 13.29 3.88
C GLY A 87 3.41 13.64 4.07
N ASN A 88 2.66 13.73 2.98
CA ASN A 88 1.28 14.23 2.99
C ASN A 88 0.26 13.19 3.50
N LEU A 89 -0.11 13.26 4.78
CA LEU A 89 -1.07 12.34 5.41
C LEU A 89 -2.48 12.41 4.80
N ASN A 90 -2.88 13.52 4.17
CA ASN A 90 -4.20 13.63 3.56
C ASN A 90 -4.40 12.62 2.43
N LEU A 91 -3.30 12.10 1.85
CA LEU A 91 -3.36 11.04 0.85
C LEU A 91 -3.91 9.71 1.38
N LEU A 92 -3.94 9.50 2.71
CA LEU A 92 -4.63 8.37 3.32
C LEU A 92 -6.14 8.36 3.03
N LYS A 93 -6.76 9.53 2.92
CA LYS A 93 -8.21 9.68 2.65
C LYS A 93 -8.53 9.97 1.19
N SER A 94 -7.53 10.22 0.36
CA SER A 94 -7.76 10.54 -1.06
C SER A 94 -8.33 9.34 -1.84
N LYS A 95 -9.03 9.63 -2.94
CA LYS A 95 -9.34 8.61 -3.95
C LYS A 95 -8.05 8.04 -4.50
N SER A 96 -7.94 6.73 -4.56
CA SER A 96 -6.67 6.09 -4.87
C SER A 96 -6.81 4.81 -5.69
N VAL A 97 -5.85 4.58 -6.57
CA VAL A 97 -5.74 3.38 -7.38
C VAL A 97 -4.36 2.76 -7.18
N ALA A 98 -4.33 1.47 -6.87
CA ALA A 98 -3.07 0.75 -6.91
C ALA A 98 -2.71 0.38 -8.35
N ILE A 99 -1.47 0.65 -8.75
CA ILE A 99 -0.87 0.19 -10.01
C ILE A 99 0.28 -0.74 -9.65
N ILE A 100 0.13 -2.03 -9.96
CA ILE A 100 1.07 -3.07 -9.57
C ILE A 100 1.50 -3.93 -10.75
N GLY A 101 2.70 -4.52 -10.66
CA GLY A 101 3.14 -5.40 -11.71
C GLY A 101 4.54 -5.99 -11.52
N SER A 102 5.03 -6.62 -12.57
CA SER A 102 6.31 -7.31 -12.62
C SER A 102 7.50 -6.38 -12.31
N ARG A 103 8.46 -6.91 -11.53
CA ARG A 103 9.77 -6.26 -11.34
C ARG A 103 10.63 -6.29 -12.61
N ASN A 104 10.39 -7.29 -13.46
CA ASN A 104 11.03 -7.47 -14.76
C ASN A 104 9.96 -7.33 -15.84
N ALA A 105 9.29 -6.17 -15.87
CA ALA A 105 8.27 -5.87 -16.84
C ALA A 105 8.85 -5.75 -18.26
N SER A 106 8.04 -6.13 -19.23
CA SER A 106 8.33 -5.88 -20.66
C SER A 106 8.31 -4.37 -20.95
N ASN A 107 8.94 -3.95 -22.06
CA ASN A 107 8.84 -2.56 -22.52
C ASN A 107 7.38 -2.14 -22.70
N ARG A 108 6.55 -3.03 -23.23
CA ARG A 108 5.11 -2.80 -23.39
C ARG A 108 4.42 -2.59 -22.05
N GLY A 109 4.75 -3.39 -21.03
CA GLY A 109 4.24 -3.22 -19.67
C GLY A 109 4.62 -1.86 -19.06
N ILE A 110 5.85 -1.41 -19.26
CA ILE A 110 6.32 -0.09 -18.81
C ILE A 110 5.54 1.04 -19.50
N GLU A 111 5.34 0.98 -20.82
CA GLU A 111 4.54 1.98 -21.57
C GLU A 111 3.10 2.06 -21.06
N ILE A 112 2.47 0.89 -20.82
CA ILE A 112 1.11 0.82 -20.30
C ILE A 112 1.04 1.40 -18.89
N ALA A 113 2.01 1.08 -18.03
CA ALA A 113 2.06 1.63 -16.67
C ALA A 113 2.17 3.15 -16.67
N LYS A 114 3.02 3.73 -17.54
CA LYS A 114 3.12 5.17 -17.74
C LYS A 114 1.78 5.77 -18.15
N LYS A 115 1.17 5.23 -19.22
CA LYS A 115 -0.11 5.74 -19.74
C LYS A 115 -1.20 5.73 -18.66
N ILE A 116 -1.36 4.63 -17.93
CA ILE A 116 -2.39 4.52 -16.90
C ILE A 116 -2.10 5.47 -15.71
N ALA A 117 -0.84 5.53 -15.26
CA ALA A 117 -0.46 6.43 -14.17
C ALA A 117 -0.68 7.91 -14.54
N TYR A 118 -0.36 8.29 -15.76
CA TYR A 118 -0.64 9.62 -16.31
C TYR A 118 -2.14 9.94 -16.26
N GLU A 119 -2.98 9.06 -16.82
CA GLU A 119 -4.41 9.26 -16.91
C GLU A 119 -5.11 9.32 -15.53
N VAL A 120 -4.65 8.48 -14.59
CA VAL A 120 -5.11 8.47 -13.20
C VAL A 120 -4.73 9.79 -12.50
N SER A 121 -3.49 10.21 -12.68
CA SER A 121 -2.95 11.43 -12.05
C SER A 121 -3.62 12.70 -12.54
N LYS A 122 -3.88 12.83 -13.85
CA LYS A 122 -4.60 13.97 -14.42
C LYS A 122 -6.02 14.16 -13.86
N ARG A 123 -6.59 13.10 -13.30
CA ARG A 123 -7.91 13.11 -12.67
C ARG A 123 -7.87 13.32 -11.16
N GLY A 124 -6.69 13.68 -10.62
CA GLY A 124 -6.48 13.92 -9.19
C GLY A 124 -6.58 12.65 -8.33
N ILE A 125 -6.44 11.47 -8.93
CA ILE A 125 -6.47 10.20 -8.22
C ILE A 125 -5.06 9.84 -7.78
N ASN A 126 -4.89 9.51 -6.51
CA ASN A 126 -3.62 9.13 -5.92
C ASN A 126 -3.18 7.72 -6.38
N VAL A 127 -1.93 7.61 -6.86
CA VAL A 127 -1.34 6.33 -7.25
C VAL A 127 -0.75 5.65 -6.02
N VAL A 128 -1.17 4.41 -5.72
CA VAL A 128 -0.62 3.60 -4.63
C VAL A 128 0.21 2.47 -5.21
N SER A 129 1.41 2.24 -4.71
CA SER A 129 2.21 1.07 -5.10
C SER A 129 3.34 0.78 -4.10
N GLY A 130 4.16 -0.24 -4.40
CA GLY A 130 5.16 -0.78 -3.49
C GLY A 130 6.60 -0.34 -3.73
N TYR A 131 6.84 0.58 -4.65
CA TYR A 131 8.16 1.09 -5.02
C TYR A 131 9.15 0.00 -5.51
N ALA A 132 8.66 -1.18 -5.90
CA ALA A 132 9.50 -2.21 -6.50
C ALA A 132 10.01 -1.77 -7.89
N LYS A 133 11.14 -2.33 -8.33
CA LYS A 133 11.64 -2.12 -9.70
C LYS A 133 10.55 -2.49 -10.73
N GLY A 134 10.55 -1.87 -11.88
CA GLY A 134 9.60 -2.13 -12.96
C GLY A 134 8.31 -1.33 -12.80
N ILE A 135 7.16 -1.97 -12.83
CA ILE A 135 5.85 -1.31 -12.90
C ILE A 135 5.63 -0.33 -11.75
N ASP A 136 5.90 -0.72 -10.49
CA ASP A 136 5.61 0.11 -9.33
C ASP A 136 6.36 1.45 -9.38
N LYS A 137 7.69 1.42 -9.59
CA LYS A 137 8.49 2.65 -9.72
C LYS A 137 8.04 3.49 -10.91
N THR A 138 7.74 2.86 -12.05
CA THR A 138 7.25 3.57 -13.23
C THR A 138 5.96 4.33 -12.90
N ALA A 139 5.00 3.69 -12.24
CA ALA A 139 3.74 4.31 -11.87
C ALA A 139 3.93 5.51 -10.91
N HIS A 140 4.80 5.38 -9.89
CA HIS A 140 5.10 6.47 -8.96
C HIS A 140 5.71 7.68 -9.68
N PHE A 141 6.77 7.46 -10.46
CA PHE A 141 7.47 8.56 -11.14
C PHE A 141 6.62 9.22 -12.20
N GLU A 142 5.86 8.45 -12.98
CA GLU A 142 4.95 9.04 -13.99
C GLU A 142 3.88 9.91 -13.34
N SER A 143 3.30 9.47 -12.22
CA SER A 143 2.37 10.28 -11.44
C SER A 143 3.00 11.61 -11.02
N LEU A 144 4.19 11.56 -10.42
CA LEU A 144 4.88 12.73 -9.90
C LEU A 144 5.32 13.71 -11.00
N LEU A 145 5.80 13.20 -12.14
CA LEU A 145 6.21 14.00 -13.29
C LEU A 145 5.02 14.76 -13.90
N ASN A 146 3.82 14.23 -13.78
CA ASN A 146 2.59 14.85 -14.25
C ASN A 146 1.80 15.58 -13.15
N ASN A 147 2.51 16.08 -12.14
CA ASN A 147 1.97 16.85 -11.02
C ASN A 147 0.89 16.11 -10.20
N GLY A 148 0.80 14.79 -10.32
CA GLY A 148 -0.06 13.94 -9.51
C GLY A 148 0.47 13.71 -8.10
N THR A 149 -0.19 12.81 -7.38
CA THR A 149 0.20 12.39 -6.03
C THR A 149 0.41 10.88 -5.97
N THR A 150 1.24 10.45 -5.02
CA THR A 150 1.48 9.01 -4.86
C THR A 150 1.69 8.59 -3.41
N THR A 151 1.26 7.37 -3.09
CA THR A 151 1.51 6.71 -1.81
C THR A 151 2.42 5.52 -2.02
N ILE A 152 3.60 5.58 -1.42
CA ILE A 152 4.61 4.52 -1.43
C ILE A 152 4.41 3.67 -0.19
N VAL A 153 4.09 2.38 -0.38
CA VAL A 153 3.94 1.43 0.73
C VAL A 153 5.19 0.57 0.79
N LEU A 154 5.95 0.66 1.88
CA LEU A 154 7.24 0.01 2.03
C LEU A 154 7.11 -1.45 2.49
N SER A 155 8.09 -2.27 2.13
CA SER A 155 8.29 -3.64 2.65
C SER A 155 9.45 -3.74 3.64
N GLU A 156 9.90 -2.60 4.12
CA GLU A 156 10.96 -2.40 5.10
C GLU A 156 10.56 -1.34 6.12
N GLY A 157 11.34 -1.17 7.17
CA GLY A 157 11.17 -0.11 8.14
C GLY A 157 11.39 1.27 7.49
N ILE A 158 10.59 2.25 7.90
CA ILE A 158 10.58 3.57 7.28
C ILE A 158 11.95 4.29 7.38
N LEU A 159 12.73 4.01 8.43
CA LEU A 159 14.08 4.56 8.63
C LEU A 159 15.15 3.87 7.76
N LYS A 160 14.82 2.80 7.03
CA LYS A 160 15.72 2.10 6.10
C LYS A 160 15.52 2.52 4.65
N PHE A 161 14.47 3.28 4.38
CA PHE A 161 14.15 3.71 3.02
C PHE A 161 15.00 4.92 2.60
N SER A 162 15.66 4.84 1.43
CA SER A 162 16.36 5.98 0.83
C SER A 162 15.40 6.86 0.02
N GLU A 163 15.37 8.15 0.35
CA GLU A 163 14.50 9.16 -0.25
C GLU A 163 15.15 9.93 -1.40
N ASP A 164 16.41 9.66 -1.73
CA ASP A 164 17.23 10.47 -2.63
C ASP A 164 16.54 10.84 -3.95
N LYS A 165 15.81 9.88 -4.53
CA LYS A 165 15.14 10.07 -5.82
C LYS A 165 13.79 10.78 -5.75
N ILE A 166 13.23 10.95 -4.54
CA ILE A 166 11.88 11.49 -4.35
C ILE A 166 11.86 12.71 -3.42
N LYS A 167 13.00 13.11 -2.89
CA LYS A 167 13.15 14.18 -1.89
C LYS A 167 12.47 15.50 -2.30
N GLU A 168 12.63 15.90 -3.57
CA GLU A 168 12.02 17.14 -4.08
C GLU A 168 10.49 17.05 -4.16
N PHE A 169 9.95 15.88 -4.43
CA PHE A 169 8.50 15.66 -4.45
C PHE A 169 7.89 15.58 -3.05
N LEU A 170 8.67 15.11 -2.06
CA LEU A 170 8.27 15.17 -0.64
C LEU A 170 8.08 16.61 -0.19
N LYS A 171 9.00 17.52 -0.53
CA LYS A 171 8.91 18.95 -0.23
C LYS A 171 7.67 19.62 -0.84
N LYS A 172 7.11 19.05 -1.92
CA LYS A 172 5.92 19.57 -2.62
C LYS A 172 4.62 18.92 -2.18
N ASP A 173 4.59 18.20 -1.07
CA ASP A 173 3.42 17.48 -0.55
C ASP A 173 2.75 16.50 -1.54
N LYS A 174 3.53 15.98 -2.49
CA LYS A 174 3.02 15.07 -3.53
C LYS A 174 3.11 13.59 -3.16
N ILE A 175 3.79 13.29 -2.06
CA ILE A 175 4.09 11.91 -1.65
C ILE A 175 3.64 11.64 -0.23
N LEU A 176 3.13 10.44 -0.02
CA LEU A 176 3.02 9.80 1.28
C LEU A 176 3.83 8.51 1.27
N ILE A 177 4.74 8.34 2.22
CA ILE A 177 5.49 7.11 2.45
C ILE A 177 4.89 6.42 3.67
N ILE A 178 4.61 5.12 3.56
CA ILE A 178 4.00 4.33 4.62
C ILE A 178 4.80 3.05 4.86
N SER A 179 5.07 2.74 6.12
CA SER A 179 5.50 1.42 6.55
C SER A 179 4.62 0.90 7.69
N GLN A 180 4.36 -0.40 7.70
CA GLN A 180 3.69 -1.10 8.80
C GLN A 180 4.67 -1.91 9.64
N PHE A 181 5.95 -1.86 9.33
CA PHE A 181 6.98 -2.68 9.97
C PHE A 181 7.76 -1.89 11.01
N ASN A 182 8.47 -2.60 11.89
CA ASN A 182 9.45 -1.97 12.78
C ASN A 182 10.32 -1.00 11.98
N PRO A 183 10.48 0.27 12.43
CA PRO A 183 11.18 1.32 11.67
C PRO A 183 12.60 0.97 11.25
N GLN A 184 13.26 0.08 11.97
CA GLN A 184 14.65 -0.32 11.73
C GLN A 184 14.80 -1.63 10.92
N ILE A 185 13.70 -2.34 10.60
CA ILE A 185 13.80 -3.63 9.91
C ILE A 185 14.23 -3.46 8.46
N SER A 186 15.16 -4.29 8.03
CA SER A 186 15.59 -4.34 6.63
C SER A 186 14.54 -5.02 5.75
N TRP A 187 14.62 -4.76 4.45
CA TRP A 187 13.77 -5.40 3.45
C TRP A 187 13.85 -6.94 3.52
N SER A 188 12.71 -7.58 3.35
CA SER A 188 12.62 -9.03 3.13
C SER A 188 11.52 -9.37 2.11
N ALA A 189 11.66 -10.54 1.45
CA ALA A 189 10.63 -11.02 0.55
C ALA A 189 9.31 -11.32 1.31
N GLN A 190 9.40 -11.82 2.53
CA GLN A 190 8.25 -12.07 3.39
C GLN A 190 7.48 -10.77 3.68
N ASN A 191 8.18 -9.71 4.07
CA ASN A 191 7.57 -8.40 4.31
C ASN A 191 6.91 -7.84 3.05
N ALA A 192 7.52 -8.08 1.87
CA ALA A 192 6.91 -7.66 0.60
C ALA A 192 5.56 -8.36 0.35
N PHE A 193 5.44 -9.66 0.67
CA PHE A 193 4.15 -10.37 0.58
C PHE A 193 3.13 -9.89 1.62
N ILE A 194 3.56 -9.62 2.86
CA ILE A 194 2.68 -9.06 3.91
C ILE A 194 2.16 -7.68 3.49
N ARG A 195 3.05 -6.79 3.06
CA ARG A 195 2.76 -5.43 2.63
C ARG A 195 1.74 -5.35 1.48
N ASN A 196 1.70 -6.33 0.59
CA ASN A 196 0.78 -6.36 -0.54
C ASN A 196 -0.70 -6.24 -0.10
N GLU A 197 -1.04 -6.75 1.07
CA GLU A 197 -2.37 -6.61 1.65
C GLU A 197 -2.70 -5.13 1.93
N LEU A 198 -1.75 -4.39 2.47
CA LEU A 198 -1.90 -2.97 2.77
C LEU A 198 -2.08 -2.13 1.48
N ILE A 199 -1.33 -2.42 0.40
CA ILE A 199 -1.52 -1.77 -0.90
C ILE A 199 -2.97 -1.92 -1.38
N CYS A 200 -3.51 -3.14 -1.35
CA CYS A 200 -4.88 -3.40 -1.76
C CYS A 200 -5.87 -2.65 -0.86
N ALA A 201 -5.73 -2.78 0.47
CA ALA A 201 -6.65 -2.18 1.43
C ALA A 201 -6.66 -0.64 1.41
N LEU A 202 -5.56 0.00 1.04
CA LEU A 202 -5.47 1.46 0.85
C LEU A 202 -6.14 1.96 -0.44
N SER A 203 -6.42 1.09 -1.42
CA SER A 203 -6.83 1.50 -2.76
C SER A 203 -8.33 1.30 -3.02
N ASP A 204 -8.95 2.19 -3.79
CA ASP A 204 -10.35 2.05 -4.21
C ASP A 204 -10.51 1.05 -5.36
N ALA A 205 -9.44 0.85 -6.13
CA ALA A 205 -9.30 -0.19 -7.14
C ALA A 205 -7.83 -0.59 -7.29
N VAL A 206 -7.58 -1.77 -7.85
CA VAL A 206 -6.24 -2.28 -8.16
C VAL A 206 -6.15 -2.57 -9.65
N ILE A 207 -5.06 -2.14 -10.28
CA ILE A 207 -4.75 -2.40 -11.69
C ILE A 207 -3.48 -3.25 -11.76
N VAL A 208 -3.59 -4.44 -12.31
CA VAL A 208 -2.46 -5.30 -12.65
C VAL A 208 -2.03 -5.02 -14.08
N ILE A 209 -0.82 -4.52 -14.25
CA ILE A 209 -0.27 -4.27 -15.58
C ILE A 209 0.27 -5.56 -16.18
N GLU A 210 1.25 -6.17 -15.52
CA GLU A 210 1.92 -7.38 -15.97
C GLU A 210 2.24 -8.27 -14.79
N SER A 211 1.76 -9.52 -14.79
CA SER A 211 1.97 -10.48 -13.71
C SER A 211 2.57 -11.77 -14.23
N GLY A 212 3.59 -12.28 -13.55
CA GLY A 212 4.02 -13.68 -13.71
C GLY A 212 2.94 -14.65 -13.21
N ALA A 213 3.09 -15.92 -13.55
CA ALA A 213 2.23 -16.99 -13.04
C ALA A 213 2.24 -17.01 -11.51
N GLU A 214 1.19 -17.58 -10.89
CA GLU A 214 1.09 -17.71 -9.42
C GLU A 214 2.38 -18.30 -8.83
N LYS A 215 2.85 -19.38 -9.44
CA LYS A 215 4.09 -20.08 -9.11
C LYS A 215 4.80 -20.54 -10.37
N GLU A 216 6.11 -20.41 -10.37
CA GLU A 216 6.97 -20.78 -11.51
C GLU A 216 8.26 -21.43 -10.99
N ARG A 217 8.76 -22.46 -11.68
CA ARG A 217 10.11 -22.99 -11.43
C ARG A 217 11.14 -22.19 -12.21
N ARG A 218 12.05 -21.52 -11.51
CA ARG A 218 13.22 -20.83 -12.11
C ARG A 218 14.49 -21.35 -11.47
N ASN A 219 15.43 -21.87 -12.25
CA ASN A 219 16.69 -22.44 -11.77
C ASN A 219 16.46 -23.50 -10.67
N GLY A 220 15.53 -24.42 -10.89
CA GLY A 220 15.19 -25.50 -9.96
C GLY A 220 14.41 -25.06 -8.69
N LYS A 221 14.25 -23.77 -8.43
CA LYS A 221 13.55 -23.24 -7.25
C LYS A 221 12.13 -22.79 -7.61
N LEU A 222 11.18 -23.09 -6.74
CA LEU A 222 9.81 -22.57 -6.84
C LEU A 222 9.80 -21.08 -6.45
N LYS A 223 9.32 -20.23 -7.35
CA LYS A 223 9.13 -18.80 -7.12
C LYS A 223 7.65 -18.44 -7.23
N PHE A 224 7.21 -17.55 -6.34
CA PHE A 224 5.84 -17.04 -6.31
C PHE A 224 5.81 -15.62 -6.84
N SER A 225 4.77 -15.27 -7.59
CA SER A 225 4.55 -13.92 -8.08
C SER A 225 3.92 -13.05 -7.00
N GLY A 226 4.64 -12.02 -6.54
CA GLY A 226 4.09 -11.03 -5.61
C GLY A 226 2.93 -10.24 -6.19
N THR A 227 2.93 -9.99 -7.51
CA THR A 227 1.82 -9.32 -8.21
C THR A 227 0.57 -10.20 -8.22
N TYR A 228 0.73 -11.50 -8.51
CA TYR A 228 -0.38 -12.45 -8.48
C TYR A 228 -0.97 -12.59 -7.06
N ASP A 229 -0.11 -12.67 -6.04
CA ASP A 229 -0.51 -12.68 -4.64
C ASP A 229 -1.34 -11.43 -4.27
N SER A 230 -0.87 -10.24 -4.67
CA SER A 230 -1.62 -9.00 -4.46
C SER A 230 -3.01 -9.05 -5.12
N ALA A 231 -3.09 -9.54 -6.35
CA ALA A 231 -4.35 -9.69 -7.07
C ALA A 231 -5.32 -10.63 -6.33
N LYS A 232 -4.84 -11.78 -5.85
CA LYS A 232 -5.66 -12.73 -5.05
C LYS A 232 -6.13 -12.12 -3.73
N LYS A 233 -5.31 -11.34 -3.03
CA LYS A 233 -5.69 -10.58 -1.83
C LYS A 233 -6.77 -9.55 -2.14
N CYS A 234 -6.62 -8.82 -3.25
CA CYS A 234 -7.59 -7.85 -3.73
C CYS A 234 -8.97 -8.49 -3.99
N ILE A 235 -9.01 -9.65 -4.69
CA ILE A 235 -10.23 -10.43 -4.94
C ILE A 235 -10.88 -10.84 -3.61
N LYS A 236 -10.09 -11.38 -2.67
CA LYS A 236 -10.58 -11.80 -1.36
C LYS A 236 -11.18 -10.67 -0.55
N MET A 237 -10.65 -9.46 -0.68
CA MET A 237 -11.17 -8.25 -0.03
C MET A 237 -12.41 -7.67 -0.73
N GLY A 238 -12.79 -8.17 -1.92
CA GLY A 238 -13.87 -7.59 -2.72
C GLY A 238 -13.55 -6.18 -3.25
N ILE A 239 -12.26 -5.85 -3.40
CA ILE A 239 -11.82 -4.60 -4.00
C ILE A 239 -11.85 -4.76 -5.52
N PRO A 240 -12.35 -3.78 -6.31
CA PRO A 240 -12.34 -3.85 -7.76
C PRO A 240 -10.95 -4.14 -8.32
N LEU A 241 -10.82 -5.21 -9.10
CA LEU A 241 -9.57 -5.61 -9.73
C LEU A 241 -9.68 -5.52 -11.25
N PHE A 242 -8.78 -4.77 -11.82
CA PHE A 242 -8.60 -4.62 -13.26
C PHE A 242 -7.28 -5.27 -13.66
N VAL A 243 -7.29 -5.98 -14.76
CA VAL A 243 -6.09 -6.63 -15.30
C VAL A 243 -5.94 -6.24 -16.77
N ILE A 244 -4.76 -5.80 -17.16
CA ILE A 244 -4.49 -5.48 -18.56
C ILE A 244 -4.67 -6.73 -19.41
N ASP A 245 -5.45 -6.62 -20.49
CA ASP A 245 -5.73 -7.72 -21.43
C ASP A 245 -4.39 -8.31 -21.93
N PRO A 246 -4.12 -9.60 -21.66
CA PRO A 246 -2.88 -10.23 -22.08
C PRO A 246 -2.67 -10.21 -23.61
N LYS A 247 -3.73 -10.08 -24.40
CA LYS A 247 -3.67 -10.06 -25.86
C LYS A 247 -2.94 -8.86 -26.44
N ILE A 248 -2.75 -7.78 -25.65
CA ILE A 248 -2.03 -6.60 -26.14
C ILE A 248 -0.51 -6.68 -25.96
N PHE A 249 -0.02 -7.75 -25.36
CA PHE A 249 1.40 -8.05 -25.22
C PHE A 249 1.84 -9.02 -26.32
N GLU A 250 3.03 -8.82 -26.86
CA GLU A 250 3.64 -9.75 -27.79
C GLU A 250 3.79 -11.16 -27.16
N ASN A 251 4.27 -11.17 -25.90
CA ASN A 251 4.36 -12.37 -25.07
C ASN A 251 3.36 -12.24 -23.91
N PRO A 252 2.15 -12.80 -24.03
CA PRO A 252 1.09 -12.63 -23.04
C PRO A 252 1.50 -13.08 -21.64
N PRO A 253 1.42 -12.21 -20.61
CA PRO A 253 1.80 -12.56 -19.24
C PRO A 253 0.91 -13.66 -18.67
N LEU A 254 1.51 -14.77 -18.23
CA LEU A 254 0.78 -15.95 -17.75
C LEU A 254 -0.13 -15.63 -16.54
N GLY A 255 0.31 -14.72 -15.67
CA GLY A 255 -0.52 -14.27 -14.54
C GLY A 255 -1.74 -13.49 -15.00
N ASN A 256 -1.62 -12.62 -16.01
CA ASN A 256 -2.76 -11.90 -16.56
C ASN A 256 -3.77 -12.88 -17.18
N ILE A 257 -3.30 -13.89 -17.97
CA ILE A 257 -4.18 -14.93 -18.56
C ILE A 257 -4.97 -15.65 -17.48
N SER A 258 -4.34 -15.98 -16.35
CA SER A 258 -4.98 -16.68 -15.25
C SER A 258 -5.96 -15.78 -14.50
N LEU A 259 -5.55 -14.54 -14.20
CA LEU A 259 -6.34 -13.60 -13.42
C LEU A 259 -7.63 -13.18 -14.11
N ILE A 260 -7.65 -12.97 -15.44
CA ILE A 260 -8.88 -12.57 -16.15
C ILE A 260 -9.96 -13.67 -16.17
N ARG A 261 -9.64 -14.90 -15.79
CA ARG A 261 -10.60 -16.01 -15.64
C ARG A 261 -11.26 -16.05 -14.26
N GLU A 262 -10.73 -15.29 -13.31
CA GLU A 262 -11.30 -15.22 -11.96
C GLU A 262 -12.58 -14.38 -11.94
N LYS A 263 -13.52 -14.76 -11.08
CA LYS A 263 -14.75 -13.98 -10.87
C LYS A 263 -14.43 -12.59 -10.33
N ASN A 264 -15.18 -11.58 -10.76
CA ASN A 264 -15.04 -10.19 -10.35
C ASN A 264 -13.73 -9.51 -10.77
N VAL A 265 -13.04 -10.06 -11.78
CA VAL A 265 -11.90 -9.43 -12.45
C VAL A 265 -12.36 -8.86 -13.77
N THR A 266 -11.97 -7.62 -14.05
CA THR A 266 -12.29 -6.94 -15.31
C THR A 266 -11.04 -6.81 -16.15
N ALA A 267 -11.03 -7.44 -17.34
CA ALA A 267 -9.98 -7.21 -18.32
C ALA A 267 -10.16 -5.81 -18.95
N ILE A 268 -9.07 -5.06 -19.08
CA ILE A 268 -9.08 -3.70 -19.63
C ILE A 268 -7.93 -3.48 -20.61
N LYS A 269 -8.13 -2.53 -21.52
CA LYS A 269 -7.07 -1.94 -22.35
C LYS A 269 -6.53 -0.66 -21.69
N PRO A 270 -5.37 -0.14 -22.12
CA PRO A 270 -4.81 1.09 -21.55
C PRO A 270 -5.69 2.33 -21.70
N ASP A 271 -6.62 2.32 -22.65
CA ASP A 271 -7.55 3.42 -22.94
C ASP A 271 -8.87 3.31 -22.14
N ASP A 272 -9.12 2.21 -21.47
CA ASP A 272 -10.38 1.93 -20.75
C ASP A 272 -10.42 2.58 -19.35
N ILE A 273 -9.75 3.71 -19.17
CA ILE A 273 -9.65 4.38 -17.86
C ILE A 273 -11.04 4.73 -17.29
N ASP A 274 -12.00 5.05 -18.14
CA ASP A 274 -13.35 5.42 -17.70
C ASP A 274 -14.10 4.26 -17.04
N ILE A 275 -13.79 3.02 -17.40
CA ILE A 275 -14.35 1.83 -16.73
C ILE A 275 -13.89 1.79 -15.27
N ILE A 276 -12.60 2.09 -15.04
CA ILE A 276 -12.00 2.16 -13.70
C ILE A 276 -12.67 3.28 -12.90
N LEU A 277 -12.81 4.46 -13.49
CA LEU A 277 -13.41 5.64 -12.86
C LEU A 277 -14.85 5.38 -12.43
N ARG A 278 -15.68 4.87 -13.32
CA ARG A 278 -17.07 4.51 -13.01
C ARG A 278 -17.13 3.59 -11.79
N ARG A 279 -16.22 2.62 -11.68
CA ARG A 279 -16.21 1.67 -10.56
C ARG A 279 -15.74 2.30 -9.24
N ILE A 280 -14.81 3.25 -9.29
CA ILE A 280 -14.31 3.97 -8.11
C ILE A 280 -15.37 4.94 -7.57
N TYR A 281 -16.09 5.62 -8.46
CA TYR A 281 -17.08 6.63 -8.08
C TYR A 281 -18.47 6.04 -7.78
N ALA A 282 -18.86 4.93 -8.41
CA ALA A 282 -20.14 4.26 -8.14
C ALA A 282 -20.31 3.75 -6.68
N LYS A 283 -19.22 3.54 -5.93
CA LYS A 283 -19.26 3.13 -4.51
C LYS A 283 -19.72 4.23 -3.54
N ASN A 284 -19.96 5.44 -3.99
CA ASN A 284 -20.44 6.54 -3.13
C ASN A 284 -21.97 6.68 -3.12
N ILE A 285 -22.72 5.73 -3.69
CA ILE A 285 -24.20 5.78 -3.82
C ILE A 285 -24.89 4.74 -2.91
N ILE A 286 -24.17 4.18 -1.93
CA ILE A 286 -24.79 3.28 -0.92
C ILE A 286 -24.46 3.77 0.47
#